data_110ee68b01a977008ae542ce4780c3c2
#
_entry.id   110ee68b01a977008ae542ce4780c3c2
#
_cell.length_a   1.000
_cell.length_b   1.000
_cell.length_c   1.000
_cell.angle_alpha   90.00
_cell.angle_beta   90.00
_cell.angle_gamma   90.00
#
_symmetry.space_group_name_H-M   'P 1'
#
loop_
_entity.id
_entity.type
_entity.pdbx_description
1 polymer ?
#
loop_
_entity_poly.entity_id
_entity_poly.type
_entity_poly.pdbx_seq_one_letter_code
_entity_poly.pdbx_strand_id
1 'polypeptide(L)'
;VDAAAPPGGTASGNAHASTLAFELTSGRRPLIVSCGSGAHFGEDWRRAGRATPSHSTLALEGYSSARLGREGRVAGARREMLEDAPEEVPVEIGHASDGLKLEAGHDGYVDTHGLTHARILELTFDGRGLVGEDMLLALKSSDRKRFDRVRHAAGKSGIPYHVRFHLHPDVDAEVDMGGMAVSLALRSGEVWVFRHEGGLEMTLEPSVYLEMGRLRPRATKQIVLSHRAMEYATRIRWSLAKAHDTAVAVRDLTTDDEDYDFDS
;
A
#
# COMPACT_ATOMS: atom_id res chain seq x y z
N VAL A 1 -8.48 0.17 -5.07
CA VAL A 1 -7.47 -0.91 -5.10
C VAL A 1 -6.93 -1.06 -6.51
N ASP A 2 -5.62 -1.17 -6.65
CA ASP A 2 -4.96 -1.50 -7.93
C ASP A 2 -4.94 -3.03 -8.10
N ALA A 3 -6.02 -3.56 -8.67
CA ALA A 3 -6.27 -4.99 -8.77
C ALA A 3 -6.22 -5.48 -10.23
N ALA A 4 -5.19 -5.05 -10.97
CA ALA A 4 -4.94 -5.45 -12.33
C ALA A 4 -3.46 -5.73 -12.58
N ALA A 5 -3.16 -6.56 -13.58
CA ALA A 5 -1.79 -6.75 -14.04
C ALA A 5 -1.28 -5.44 -14.67
N PRO A 6 -0.05 -5.00 -14.34
CA PRO A 6 0.54 -3.84 -14.97
C PRO A 6 0.64 -4.01 -16.50
N PRO A 7 0.55 -2.93 -17.29
CA PRO A 7 0.71 -3.04 -18.73
C PRO A 7 2.12 -3.47 -19.08
N GLY A 8 2.28 -4.29 -20.13
CA GLY A 8 3.56 -4.78 -20.60
C GLY A 8 4.24 -3.90 -21.64
N GLY A 9 5.52 -4.18 -21.94
CA GLY A 9 6.29 -3.54 -22.98
C GLY A 9 6.37 -2.01 -22.83
N THR A 10 6.30 -1.26 -23.92
CA THR A 10 6.40 0.21 -23.93
C THR A 10 5.28 0.92 -23.17
N ALA A 11 4.12 0.28 -22.99
CA ALA A 11 3.02 0.82 -22.21
C ALA A 11 3.36 0.88 -20.69
N SER A 12 4.32 0.07 -20.22
CA SER A 12 4.77 0.07 -18.83
C SER A 12 5.70 1.21 -18.44
N GLY A 13 6.14 2.04 -19.39
CA GLY A 13 7.09 3.12 -19.13
C GLY A 13 6.66 4.17 -18.11
N ASN A 14 5.36 4.28 -17.83
CA ASN A 14 4.80 5.11 -16.77
C ASN A 14 4.01 4.29 -15.74
N ALA A 15 3.95 2.98 -15.87
CA ALA A 15 3.28 2.12 -14.91
C ALA A 15 4.08 1.96 -13.63
N HIS A 16 3.40 1.60 -12.55
CA HIS A 16 3.96 1.41 -11.22
C HIS A 16 3.89 -0.07 -10.82
N ALA A 17 4.81 -0.47 -9.97
CA ALA A 17 4.76 -1.76 -9.29
C ALA A 17 3.83 -1.65 -8.05
N SER A 18 2.57 -1.32 -8.30
CA SER A 18 1.55 -0.95 -7.30
C SER A 18 0.47 -2.01 -7.09
N THR A 19 0.66 -3.21 -7.68
CA THR A 19 -0.36 -4.27 -7.62
C THR A 19 -0.78 -4.57 -6.19
N LEU A 20 -2.10 -4.59 -5.95
CA LEU A 20 -2.80 -4.68 -4.67
C LEU A 20 -2.62 -3.49 -3.72
N ALA A 21 -2.03 -2.38 -4.17
CA ALA A 21 -2.08 -1.15 -3.39
C ALA A 21 -3.51 -0.62 -3.29
N PHE A 22 -3.84 0.04 -2.19
CA PHE A 22 -5.15 0.67 -2.03
C PHE A 22 -5.02 2.10 -1.52
N GLU A 23 -6.03 2.87 -1.78
CA GLU A 23 -6.23 4.21 -1.23
C GLU A 23 -7.60 4.26 -0.55
N LEU A 24 -7.69 5.02 0.54
CA LEU A 24 -8.91 5.18 1.33
C LEU A 24 -9.17 6.65 1.58
N THR A 25 -10.41 7.08 1.34
CA THR A 25 -10.89 8.41 1.69
C THR A 25 -12.07 8.30 2.64
N SER A 26 -12.15 9.19 3.65
CA SER A 26 -13.33 9.39 4.47
C SER A 26 -14.03 10.67 4.04
N GLY A 27 -15.23 10.52 3.48
CA GLY A 27 -15.88 11.63 2.79
C GLY A 27 -15.07 12.13 1.60
N ARG A 28 -14.56 13.35 1.65
CA ARG A 28 -13.67 13.94 0.63
C ARG A 28 -12.20 13.98 1.06
N ARG A 29 -11.88 13.50 2.26
CA ARG A 29 -10.54 13.61 2.85
C ARG A 29 -9.77 12.30 2.66
N PRO A 30 -8.64 12.32 1.94
CA PRO A 30 -7.80 11.14 1.80
C PRO A 30 -7.15 10.79 3.14
N LEU A 31 -7.11 9.50 3.45
CA LEU A 31 -6.55 8.95 4.68
C LEU A 31 -5.33 8.10 4.36
N ILE A 32 -5.52 7.03 3.59
CA ILE A 32 -4.44 6.18 3.07
C ILE A 32 -4.26 6.51 1.61
N VAL A 33 -3.02 6.73 1.19
CA VAL A 33 -2.64 7.12 -0.17
C VAL A 33 -1.44 6.33 -0.66
N SER A 34 -1.09 6.47 -1.94
CA SER A 34 0.25 6.18 -2.45
C SER A 34 1.09 7.45 -2.46
N CYS A 35 2.42 7.34 -2.52
CA CYS A 35 3.30 8.52 -2.55
C CYS A 35 3.07 9.44 -3.75
N GLY A 36 2.53 8.92 -4.85
CA GLY A 36 2.33 9.64 -6.10
C GLY A 36 3.43 9.36 -7.12
N SER A 37 3.25 9.87 -8.35
CA SER A 37 4.10 9.49 -9.49
C SER A 37 5.51 10.07 -9.46
N GLY A 38 5.74 11.14 -8.73
CA GLY A 38 7.04 11.81 -8.65
C GLY A 38 7.53 12.49 -9.93
N ALA A 39 6.82 12.37 -11.05
CA ALA A 39 7.28 12.79 -12.36
C ALA A 39 7.64 14.29 -12.48
N HIS A 40 6.99 15.14 -11.68
CA HIS A 40 7.25 16.58 -11.65
C HIS A 40 8.44 16.99 -10.77
N PHE A 41 8.96 16.08 -9.97
CA PHE A 41 10.05 16.34 -9.01
C PHE A 41 11.41 15.83 -9.49
N GLY A 42 11.48 15.27 -10.69
CA GLY A 42 12.70 14.75 -11.30
C GLY A 42 12.72 13.22 -11.42
N GLU A 43 13.73 12.69 -12.12
CA GLU A 43 13.78 11.28 -12.51
C GLU A 43 13.95 10.34 -11.29
N ASP A 44 14.71 10.74 -10.26
CA ASP A 44 14.89 9.95 -9.06
C ASP A 44 13.57 9.78 -8.31
N TRP A 45 12.79 10.87 -8.18
CA TRP A 45 11.46 10.81 -7.56
C TRP A 45 10.46 10.00 -8.40
N ARG A 46 10.53 10.17 -9.72
CA ARG A 46 9.72 9.39 -10.64
C ARG A 46 10.02 7.90 -10.53
N ARG A 47 11.30 7.54 -10.46
CA ARG A 47 11.74 6.15 -10.29
C ARG A 47 11.31 5.58 -8.94
N ALA A 48 11.55 6.31 -7.85
CA ALA A 48 11.14 5.93 -6.50
C ALA A 48 9.62 5.76 -6.40
N GLY A 49 8.84 6.71 -6.92
CA GLY A 49 7.37 6.65 -6.91
C GLY A 49 6.78 5.44 -7.62
N ARG A 50 7.51 4.82 -8.55
CA ARG A 50 7.08 3.62 -9.29
C ARG A 50 7.33 2.30 -8.56
N ALA A 51 8.17 2.29 -7.53
CA ALA A 51 8.52 1.10 -6.78
C ALA A 51 7.43 0.73 -5.76
N THR A 52 7.26 -0.55 -5.47
CA THR A 52 6.23 -1.04 -4.53
C THR A 52 6.29 -0.38 -3.15
N PRO A 53 7.47 -0.08 -2.55
CA PRO A 53 7.52 0.62 -1.27
C PRO A 53 6.90 2.02 -1.24
N SER A 54 6.62 2.64 -2.38
CA SER A 54 5.91 3.93 -2.49
C SER A 54 4.38 3.79 -2.54
N HIS A 55 3.86 2.59 -2.36
CA HIS A 55 2.45 2.26 -2.41
C HIS A 55 1.97 1.59 -1.13
N SER A 56 0.69 1.77 -0.78
CA SER A 56 0.08 1.15 0.40
C SER A 56 -0.26 -0.32 0.14
N THR A 57 0.79 -1.14 0.14
CA THR A 57 0.74 -2.58 -0.10
C THR A 57 1.90 -3.31 0.57
N LEU A 58 1.95 -4.65 0.41
CA LEU A 58 3.04 -5.48 0.89
C LEU A 58 4.21 -5.49 -0.11
N ALA A 59 5.43 -5.36 0.42
CA ALA A 59 6.67 -5.55 -0.32
C ALA A 59 7.61 -6.51 0.42
N LEU A 60 8.30 -7.37 -0.28
CA LEU A 60 9.46 -8.09 0.26
C LEU A 60 10.64 -7.13 0.33
N GLU A 61 11.50 -7.26 1.35
CA GLU A 61 12.64 -6.37 1.54
C GLU A 61 13.57 -6.37 0.33
N GLY A 62 13.79 -5.18 -0.25
CA GLY A 62 14.64 -5.01 -1.43
C GLY A 62 13.98 -5.40 -2.76
N TYR A 63 12.70 -5.80 -2.76
CA TYR A 63 11.98 -6.21 -3.97
C TYR A 63 10.67 -5.46 -4.15
N SER A 64 10.37 -5.15 -5.40
CA SER A 64 9.06 -4.69 -5.85
C SER A 64 8.30 -5.83 -6.52
N SER A 65 6.97 -5.73 -6.59
CA SER A 65 6.11 -6.69 -7.30
C SER A 65 6.38 -6.75 -8.81
N ALA A 66 7.04 -5.73 -9.35
CA ALA A 66 7.61 -5.67 -10.70
C ALA A 66 8.95 -4.94 -10.63
N ARG A 67 9.91 -5.31 -11.48
CA ARG A 67 11.23 -4.69 -11.52
C ARG A 67 11.28 -3.56 -12.54
N LEU A 68 11.93 -2.43 -12.19
CA LEU A 68 12.32 -1.42 -13.17
C LEU A 68 13.52 -1.95 -13.95
N GLY A 69 13.32 -2.21 -15.22
CA GLY A 69 14.26 -2.93 -16.08
C GLY A 69 14.80 -2.08 -17.23
N ARG A 70 14.82 -2.67 -18.42
CA ARG A 70 15.43 -2.02 -19.59
C ARG A 70 14.74 -0.72 -19.97
N GLU A 71 15.56 0.23 -20.43
CA GLU A 71 15.05 1.47 -21.01
C GLU A 71 14.45 1.21 -22.41
N GLY A 72 13.29 1.80 -22.64
CA GLY A 72 12.64 1.89 -23.94
C GLY A 72 12.27 3.32 -24.27
N ARG A 73 11.81 3.56 -25.50
CA ARG A 73 11.30 4.88 -25.91
C ARG A 73 9.79 4.95 -25.75
N VAL A 74 9.32 5.89 -24.93
CA VAL A 74 7.91 6.21 -24.73
C VAL A 74 7.71 7.68 -25.06
N ALA A 75 6.88 7.99 -26.05
CA ALA A 75 6.62 9.37 -26.49
C ALA A 75 7.89 10.20 -26.71
N GLY A 76 8.94 9.58 -27.28
CA GLY A 76 10.22 10.24 -27.56
C GLY A 76 11.21 10.31 -26.39
N ALA A 77 10.80 10.07 -25.17
CA ALA A 77 11.66 10.03 -23.98
C ALA A 77 12.14 8.60 -23.68
N ARG A 78 13.34 8.48 -23.11
CA ARG A 78 13.82 7.22 -22.54
C ARG A 78 13.10 6.96 -21.22
N ARG A 79 12.59 5.74 -21.03
CA ARG A 79 11.89 5.31 -19.83
C ARG A 79 12.26 3.87 -19.51
N GLU A 80 12.49 3.58 -18.22
CA GLU A 80 12.59 2.22 -17.73
C GLU A 80 11.23 1.53 -17.83
N MET A 81 11.20 0.33 -18.42
CA MET A 81 9.99 -0.51 -18.50
C MET A 81 9.84 -1.34 -17.23
N LEU A 82 8.63 -1.78 -16.93
CA LEU A 82 8.45 -2.84 -15.92
C LEU A 82 8.81 -4.18 -16.55
N GLU A 83 9.61 -4.93 -15.85
CA GLU A 83 9.97 -6.31 -16.13
C GLU A 83 9.59 -7.19 -14.95
N ASP A 84 9.43 -8.49 -15.19
CA ASP A 84 9.06 -9.46 -14.15
C ASP A 84 7.81 -9.01 -13.37
N ALA A 85 6.86 -8.38 -14.08
CA ALA A 85 5.61 -7.90 -13.51
C ALA A 85 4.63 -9.06 -13.30
N PRO A 86 3.68 -8.93 -12.36
CA PRO A 86 2.61 -9.91 -12.22
C PRO A 86 1.88 -10.17 -13.55
N GLU A 87 1.72 -11.43 -13.91
CA GLU A 87 0.97 -11.84 -15.09
C GLU A 87 -0.47 -12.18 -14.72
N GLU A 88 -0.68 -12.79 -13.56
CA GLU A 88 -1.98 -13.19 -13.03
C GLU A 88 -2.35 -12.35 -11.81
N VAL A 89 -3.46 -11.63 -11.91
CA VAL A 89 -4.06 -10.86 -10.82
C VAL A 89 -5.54 -11.23 -10.70
N PRO A 90 -5.85 -12.42 -10.14
CA PRO A 90 -7.24 -12.80 -9.87
C PRO A 90 -7.86 -11.84 -8.86
N VAL A 91 -9.11 -11.48 -9.11
CA VAL A 91 -9.91 -10.57 -8.27
C VAL A 91 -11.32 -11.13 -8.13
N GLU A 92 -11.80 -11.16 -6.90
CA GLU A 92 -13.18 -11.49 -6.58
C GLU A 92 -13.77 -10.37 -5.70
N ILE A 93 -14.96 -9.92 -6.05
CA ILE A 93 -15.70 -8.93 -5.25
C ILE A 93 -16.99 -9.58 -4.81
N GLY A 94 -17.25 -9.57 -3.52
CA GLY A 94 -18.41 -10.19 -2.91
C GLY A 94 -18.92 -9.39 -1.71
N HIS A 95 -19.66 -10.07 -0.84
CA HIS A 95 -20.19 -9.50 0.39
C HIS A 95 -19.58 -10.21 1.60
N ALA A 96 -19.21 -9.43 2.59
CA ALA A 96 -19.01 -9.89 3.95
C ALA A 96 -20.34 -9.84 4.73
N SER A 97 -20.35 -10.30 5.97
CA SER A 97 -21.55 -10.27 6.81
C SER A 97 -22.11 -8.86 7.03
N ASP A 98 -21.26 -7.84 7.03
CA ASP A 98 -21.61 -6.44 7.31
C ASP A 98 -20.90 -5.46 6.37
N GLY A 99 -20.63 -5.87 5.14
CA GLY A 99 -19.87 -5.01 4.24
C GLY A 99 -19.63 -5.61 2.87
N LEU A 100 -18.78 -4.93 2.11
CA LEU A 100 -18.24 -5.39 0.85
C LEU A 100 -16.89 -6.05 1.08
N LYS A 101 -16.63 -7.14 0.37
CA LYS A 101 -15.37 -7.89 0.42
C LYS A 101 -14.70 -7.88 -0.95
N LEU A 102 -13.40 -7.62 -0.95
CA LEU A 102 -12.53 -7.80 -2.11
C LEU A 102 -11.46 -8.83 -1.75
N GLU A 103 -11.28 -9.82 -2.60
CA GLU A 103 -10.18 -10.78 -2.55
C GLU A 103 -9.37 -10.65 -3.84
N ALA A 104 -8.06 -10.48 -3.72
CA ALA A 104 -7.19 -10.37 -4.88
C ALA A 104 -5.81 -10.96 -4.58
N GLY A 105 -5.08 -11.36 -5.62
CA GLY A 105 -3.74 -11.90 -5.47
C GLY A 105 -2.87 -11.56 -6.67
N HIS A 106 -1.56 -11.74 -6.54
CA HIS A 106 -0.62 -11.64 -7.65
C HIS A 106 0.60 -12.54 -7.45
N ASP A 107 1.21 -12.94 -8.55
CA ASP A 107 2.36 -13.84 -8.64
C ASP A 107 3.73 -13.11 -8.70
N GLY A 108 3.78 -11.79 -8.55
CA GLY A 108 4.98 -10.97 -8.74
C GLY A 108 6.20 -11.34 -7.89
N TYR A 109 6.04 -12.13 -6.83
CA TYR A 109 7.14 -12.64 -6.01
C TYR A 109 7.41 -14.15 -6.22
N VAL A 110 6.66 -14.83 -7.10
CA VAL A 110 6.80 -16.26 -7.32
C VAL A 110 8.17 -16.58 -7.90
N ASP A 111 8.60 -15.85 -8.91
CA ASP A 111 9.86 -16.10 -9.58
C ASP A 111 11.10 -15.79 -8.74
N THR A 112 11.00 -14.84 -7.85
CA THR A 112 12.09 -14.47 -6.96
C THR A 112 12.11 -15.28 -5.66
N HIS A 113 10.98 -15.45 -5.00
CA HIS A 113 10.87 -15.99 -3.64
C HIS A 113 9.97 -17.22 -3.52
N GLY A 114 9.24 -17.60 -4.57
CA GLY A 114 8.23 -18.67 -4.50
C GLY A 114 7.00 -18.26 -3.69
N LEU A 115 6.67 -16.98 -3.66
CA LEU A 115 5.58 -16.43 -2.85
C LEU A 115 4.57 -15.71 -3.72
N THR A 116 3.30 -16.08 -3.60
CA THR A 116 2.15 -15.33 -4.07
C THR A 116 1.72 -14.38 -2.97
N HIS A 117 1.49 -13.11 -3.28
CA HIS A 117 0.84 -12.18 -2.37
C HIS A 117 -0.65 -12.18 -2.64
N ALA A 118 -1.46 -12.40 -1.60
CA ALA A 118 -2.91 -12.25 -1.65
C ALA A 118 -3.35 -11.22 -0.60
N ARG A 119 -4.40 -10.49 -0.90
CA ARG A 119 -4.99 -9.47 -0.03
C ARG A 119 -6.50 -9.62 0.01
N ILE A 120 -7.06 -9.58 1.22
CA ILE A 120 -8.49 -9.47 1.47
C ILE A 120 -8.74 -8.11 2.10
N LEU A 121 -9.76 -7.40 1.62
CA LEU A 121 -10.25 -6.15 2.21
C LEU A 121 -11.75 -6.28 2.45
N GLU A 122 -12.19 -5.95 3.66
CA GLU A 122 -13.60 -5.92 4.03
C GLU A 122 -13.94 -4.52 4.54
N LEU A 123 -14.81 -3.81 3.80
CA LEU A 123 -15.28 -2.48 4.15
C LEU A 123 -16.71 -2.56 4.64
N THR A 124 -16.97 -2.09 5.87
CA THR A 124 -18.33 -2.05 6.45
C THR A 124 -19.27 -1.17 5.63
N PHE A 125 -20.57 -1.51 5.58
CA PHE A 125 -21.58 -0.74 4.81
C PHE A 125 -21.73 0.71 5.30
N ASP A 126 -21.50 0.97 6.58
CA ASP A 126 -21.52 2.33 7.14
C ASP A 126 -20.23 3.13 6.84
N GLY A 127 -19.23 2.49 6.22
CA GLY A 127 -17.94 3.09 5.87
C GLY A 127 -17.07 3.44 7.09
N ARG A 128 -17.36 2.88 8.27
CA ARG A 128 -16.63 3.19 9.51
C ARG A 128 -15.53 2.17 9.86
N GLY A 129 -15.45 1.07 9.13
CA GLY A 129 -14.48 0.01 9.38
C GLY A 129 -13.91 -0.57 8.09
N LEU A 130 -12.60 -0.75 8.04
CA LEU A 130 -11.89 -1.51 7.02
C LEU A 130 -11.02 -2.54 7.73
N VAL A 131 -11.25 -3.81 7.42
CA VAL A 131 -10.39 -4.91 7.86
C VAL A 131 -9.58 -5.38 6.68
N GLY A 132 -8.30 -5.62 6.87
CA GLY A 132 -7.42 -6.15 5.86
C GLY A 132 -6.66 -7.38 6.31
N GLU A 133 -6.46 -8.30 5.39
CA GLU A 133 -5.60 -9.46 5.57
C GLU A 133 -4.66 -9.56 4.36
N ASP A 134 -3.36 -9.53 4.62
CA ASP A 134 -2.32 -9.83 3.64
C ASP A 134 -1.79 -11.23 3.86
N MET A 135 -1.53 -11.96 2.80
CA MET A 135 -0.99 -13.32 2.86
C MET A 135 0.19 -13.48 1.89
N LEU A 136 1.23 -14.16 2.36
CA LEU A 136 2.32 -14.67 1.51
C LEU A 136 2.23 -16.18 1.47
N LEU A 137 2.06 -16.75 0.27
CA LEU A 137 1.69 -18.15 0.08
C LEU A 137 2.63 -18.84 -0.93
N ALA A 138 3.27 -19.92 -0.53
CA ALA A 138 3.98 -20.84 -1.45
C ALA A 138 3.01 -21.94 -1.91
N LEU A 139 2.31 -21.71 -3.02
CA LEU A 139 1.16 -22.53 -3.45
C LEU A 139 1.61 -23.87 -4.05
N LYS A 140 2.51 -23.85 -5.01
CA LYS A 140 2.96 -25.02 -5.77
C LYS A 140 4.20 -25.67 -5.12
N SER A 141 4.48 -26.92 -5.44
CA SER A 141 5.70 -27.60 -4.97
C SER A 141 6.98 -26.91 -5.47
N SER A 142 6.96 -26.33 -6.66
CA SER A 142 8.05 -25.51 -7.21
C SER A 142 8.31 -24.28 -6.34
N ASP A 143 7.24 -23.62 -5.91
CA ASP A 143 7.29 -22.39 -5.13
C ASP A 143 7.86 -22.66 -3.75
N ARG A 144 7.43 -23.75 -3.09
CA ARG A 144 7.97 -24.19 -1.80
C ARG A 144 9.47 -24.50 -1.88
N LYS A 145 9.92 -25.16 -2.95
CA LYS A 145 11.35 -25.40 -3.17
C LYS A 145 12.13 -24.10 -3.35
N ARG A 146 11.56 -23.11 -4.04
CA ARG A 146 12.16 -21.79 -4.22
C ARG A 146 12.21 -21.03 -2.90
N PHE A 147 11.11 -20.99 -2.17
CA PHE A 147 11.02 -20.41 -0.84
C PHE A 147 12.09 -20.97 0.10
N ASP A 148 12.20 -22.30 0.19
CA ASP A 148 13.20 -22.96 1.04
C ASP A 148 14.63 -22.58 0.67
N ARG A 149 14.93 -22.46 -0.62
CA ARG A 149 16.25 -22.04 -1.12
C ARG A 149 16.56 -20.60 -0.69
N VAL A 150 15.63 -19.68 -0.88
CA VAL A 150 15.81 -18.27 -0.50
C VAL A 150 15.94 -18.13 1.01
N ARG A 151 15.06 -18.79 1.78
CA ARG A 151 15.13 -18.82 3.24
C ARG A 151 16.45 -19.40 3.77
N HIS A 152 16.96 -20.45 3.13
CA HIS A 152 18.28 -21.04 3.47
C HIS A 152 19.43 -20.06 3.19
N ALA A 153 19.41 -19.37 2.05
CA ALA A 153 20.40 -18.37 1.69
C ALA A 153 20.40 -17.18 2.67
N ALA A 154 19.22 -16.83 3.21
CA ALA A 154 19.07 -15.80 4.26
C ALA A 154 19.41 -16.31 5.68
N GLY A 155 20.15 -17.42 5.82
CA GLY A 155 20.57 -17.97 7.11
C GLY A 155 19.41 -18.52 7.95
N LYS A 156 18.32 -18.97 7.33
CA LYS A 156 17.08 -19.49 7.95
C LYS A 156 16.32 -18.47 8.80
N SER A 157 16.68 -17.19 8.74
CA SER A 157 16.02 -16.13 9.52
C SER A 157 14.67 -15.67 8.95
N GLY A 158 14.18 -16.37 7.90
CA GLY A 158 12.95 -15.99 7.20
C GLY A 158 13.15 -14.91 6.14
N ILE A 159 12.15 -14.71 5.31
CA ILE A 159 12.13 -13.70 4.24
C ILE A 159 11.49 -12.43 4.81
N PRO A 160 12.24 -11.31 4.95
CA PRO A 160 11.69 -10.08 5.51
C PRO A 160 10.67 -9.46 4.55
N TYR A 161 9.59 -8.94 5.12
CA TYR A 161 8.56 -8.21 4.39
C TYR A 161 8.04 -7.03 5.20
N HIS A 162 7.43 -6.08 4.49
CA HIS A 162 6.80 -4.89 5.05
C HIS A 162 5.45 -4.66 4.40
N VAL A 163 4.43 -4.42 5.22
CA VAL A 163 3.15 -3.88 4.75
C VAL A 163 3.13 -2.40 5.07
N ARG A 164 3.01 -1.54 4.06
CA ARG A 164 3.04 -0.09 4.22
C ARG A 164 1.68 0.52 4.02
N PHE A 165 1.41 1.58 4.80
CA PHE A 165 0.22 2.41 4.71
C PHE A 165 0.68 3.86 4.74
N HIS A 166 0.83 4.47 3.55
CA HIS A 166 1.20 5.86 3.43
C HIS A 166 0.02 6.75 3.81
N LEU A 167 0.27 7.73 4.65
CA LEU A 167 -0.76 8.65 5.11
C LEU A 167 -0.77 9.92 4.27
N HIS A 168 -1.96 10.48 4.04
CA HIS A 168 -2.05 11.80 3.44
C HIS A 168 -1.42 12.85 4.37
N PRO A 169 -0.75 13.90 3.85
CA PRO A 169 -0.09 14.91 4.69
C PRO A 169 -1.01 15.69 5.64
N ASP A 170 -2.31 15.67 5.41
CA ASP A 170 -3.30 16.33 6.26
C ASP A 170 -3.84 15.41 7.37
N VAL A 171 -3.26 14.22 7.51
CA VAL A 171 -3.55 13.27 8.59
C VAL A 171 -2.49 13.43 9.66
N ASP A 172 -2.90 13.80 10.86
CA ASP A 172 -2.02 13.76 12.02
C ASP A 172 -2.05 12.35 12.63
N ALA A 173 -0.87 11.76 12.77
CA ALA A 173 -0.73 10.36 13.18
C ALA A 173 0.17 10.25 14.40
N GLU A 174 -0.30 9.53 15.42
CA GLU A 174 0.41 9.28 16.66
C GLU A 174 0.33 7.81 17.06
N VAL A 175 1.45 7.28 17.55
CA VAL A 175 1.49 5.93 18.12
C VAL A 175 0.80 5.93 19.47
N ASP A 176 -0.11 4.99 19.68
CA ASP A 176 -0.95 4.88 20.85
C ASP A 176 -0.91 3.46 21.45
N MET A 177 -1.51 3.28 22.64
CA MET A 177 -1.63 2.00 23.33
C MET A 177 -0.31 1.24 23.48
N GLY A 178 0.78 1.97 23.76
CA GLY A 178 2.11 1.33 23.94
C GLY A 178 2.68 0.70 22.68
N GLY A 179 2.35 1.21 21.51
CA GLY A 179 2.84 0.72 20.22
C GLY A 179 1.91 -0.29 19.51
N MET A 180 0.71 -0.55 20.08
CA MET A 180 -0.24 -1.50 19.50
C MET A 180 -1.29 -0.86 18.58
N ALA A 181 -1.34 0.46 18.53
CA ALA A 181 -2.26 1.21 17.70
C ALA A 181 -1.61 2.49 17.18
N VAL A 182 -2.17 3.03 16.08
CA VAL A 182 -1.89 4.37 15.60
C VAL A 182 -3.20 5.12 15.47
N SER A 183 -3.31 6.25 16.17
CA SER A 183 -4.43 7.18 16.04
C SER A 183 -4.18 8.13 14.87
N LEU A 184 -5.18 8.30 14.03
CA LEU A 184 -5.14 9.10 12.80
C LEU A 184 -6.22 10.18 12.89
N ALA A 185 -5.83 11.41 13.15
CA ALA A 185 -6.75 12.55 13.24
C ALA A 185 -6.79 13.29 11.89
N LEU A 186 -8.00 13.47 11.35
CA LEU A 186 -8.24 14.24 10.14
C LEU A 186 -8.61 15.68 10.51
N ARG A 187 -8.36 16.61 9.61
CA ARG A 187 -8.77 18.04 9.78
C ARG A 187 -10.27 18.22 9.99
N SER A 188 -11.09 17.25 9.59
CA SER A 188 -12.54 17.26 9.85
C SER A 188 -12.92 16.98 11.31
N GLY A 189 -11.95 16.69 12.18
CA GLY A 189 -12.19 16.20 13.53
C GLY A 189 -12.47 14.70 13.62
N GLU A 190 -12.50 13.99 12.48
CA GLU A 190 -12.60 12.53 12.49
C GLU A 190 -11.33 11.92 13.04
N VAL A 191 -11.49 10.88 13.87
CA VAL A 191 -10.38 10.07 14.39
C VAL A 191 -10.57 8.64 13.92
N TRP A 192 -9.54 8.09 13.28
CA TRP A 192 -9.44 6.70 12.90
C TRP A 192 -8.36 6.01 13.73
N VAL A 193 -8.54 4.74 14.03
CA VAL A 193 -7.57 3.96 14.79
C VAL A 193 -7.13 2.77 13.96
N PHE A 194 -5.83 2.73 13.67
CA PHE A 194 -5.20 1.59 13.03
C PHE A 194 -4.71 0.61 14.09
N ARG A 195 -4.94 -0.70 13.87
CA ARG A 195 -4.46 -1.79 14.72
C ARG A 195 -4.00 -2.97 13.86
N HIS A 196 -3.16 -3.83 14.43
CA HIS A 196 -2.77 -5.09 13.83
C HIS A 196 -2.90 -6.24 14.82
N GLU A 197 -2.93 -7.47 14.31
CA GLU A 197 -2.92 -8.71 15.11
C GLU A 197 -1.55 -9.38 15.04
N GLY A 198 -1.20 -10.08 16.12
CA GLY A 198 0.02 -10.91 16.19
C GLY A 198 1.28 -10.15 16.61
N GLY A 199 2.41 -10.84 16.52
CA GLY A 199 3.73 -10.37 16.95
C GLY A 199 4.48 -9.54 15.91
N LEU A 200 3.78 -8.73 15.13
CA LEU A 200 4.37 -7.84 14.12
C LEU A 200 5.02 -6.63 14.80
N GLU A 201 6.12 -6.16 14.26
CA GLU A 201 6.66 -4.85 14.61
C GLU A 201 5.90 -3.78 13.83
N MET A 202 5.27 -2.84 14.53
CA MET A 202 4.60 -1.70 13.95
C MET A 202 5.39 -0.43 14.25
N THR A 203 5.76 0.31 13.20
CA THR A 203 6.45 1.59 13.29
C THR A 203 5.68 2.68 12.56
N LEU A 204 5.83 3.92 13.03
CA LEU A 204 5.37 5.12 12.34
C LEU A 204 6.61 5.85 11.81
N GLU A 205 6.81 5.80 10.49
CA GLU A 205 8.01 6.25 9.82
C GLU A 205 7.77 7.52 8.98
N PRO A 206 8.82 8.33 8.73
CA PRO A 206 8.73 9.39 7.74
C PRO A 206 8.35 8.86 6.34
N SER A 207 7.57 9.63 5.62
CA SER A 207 7.19 9.38 4.24
C SER A 207 7.09 10.69 3.46
N VAL A 208 6.78 10.60 2.17
CA VAL A 208 6.57 11.75 1.30
C VAL A 208 5.29 11.59 0.49
N TYR A 209 4.68 12.71 0.16
CA TYR A 209 3.56 12.77 -0.77
C TYR A 209 3.92 13.69 -1.94
N LEU A 210 3.90 13.12 -3.14
CA LEU A 210 4.35 13.74 -4.37
C LEU A 210 3.14 14.36 -5.12
N GLU A 211 2.53 15.34 -4.46
CA GLU A 211 1.31 16.00 -4.93
C GLU A 211 1.55 16.77 -6.21
N MET A 212 0.72 16.49 -7.23
CA MET A 212 0.78 17.18 -8.51
C MET A 212 0.46 18.67 -8.31
N GLY A 213 1.22 19.56 -8.98
CA GLY A 213 1.04 21.01 -8.87
C GLY A 213 1.80 21.67 -7.72
N ARG A 214 2.45 20.91 -6.85
CA ARG A 214 3.34 21.48 -5.83
C ARG A 214 4.78 21.58 -6.35
N LEU A 215 5.51 22.58 -5.84
CA LEU A 215 6.92 22.79 -6.21
C LEU A 215 7.88 21.85 -5.45
N ARG A 216 7.44 21.30 -4.32
CA ARG A 216 8.25 20.42 -3.47
C ARG A 216 7.40 19.24 -2.95
N PRO A 217 8.02 18.07 -2.74
CA PRO A 217 7.38 16.98 -2.01
C PRO A 217 6.88 17.43 -0.64
N ARG A 218 5.71 16.95 -0.24
CA ARG A 218 5.18 17.18 1.11
C ARG A 218 5.67 16.06 2.04
N ALA A 219 6.19 16.45 3.18
CA ALA A 219 6.51 15.48 4.24
C ALA A 219 5.21 14.90 4.81
N THR A 220 5.22 13.59 5.06
CA THR A 220 4.13 12.87 5.73
C THR A 220 4.70 11.70 6.53
N LYS A 221 3.84 10.81 7.00
CA LYS A 221 4.19 9.59 7.71
C LYS A 221 3.63 8.36 6.99
N GLN A 222 4.14 7.20 7.32
CA GLN A 222 3.59 5.90 6.94
C GLN A 222 3.56 4.98 8.15
N ILE A 223 2.54 4.14 8.24
CA ILE A 223 2.54 3.00 9.15
C ILE A 223 3.23 1.84 8.43
N VAL A 224 4.14 1.17 9.10
CA VAL A 224 4.85 0.00 8.55
C VAL A 224 4.69 -1.17 9.51
N LEU A 225 4.13 -2.27 9.01
CA LEU A 225 4.12 -3.55 9.70
C LEU A 225 5.27 -4.39 9.15
N SER A 226 6.20 -4.78 10.00
CA SER A 226 7.40 -5.53 9.61
C SER A 226 7.43 -6.89 10.27
N HIS A 227 7.78 -7.93 9.51
CA HIS A 227 8.02 -9.27 10.03
C HIS A 227 8.78 -10.12 9.00
N ARG A 228 8.88 -11.43 9.26
CA ARG A 228 9.56 -12.40 8.39
C ARG A 228 8.65 -13.57 8.07
N ALA A 229 8.58 -13.94 6.79
CA ALA A 229 7.92 -15.15 6.36
C ALA A 229 8.81 -16.37 6.66
N MET A 230 8.37 -17.18 7.60
CA MET A 230 9.10 -18.36 8.09
C MET A 230 8.56 -19.66 7.49
N GLU A 231 7.32 -19.68 7.03
CA GLU A 231 6.55 -20.82 6.59
C GLU A 231 5.95 -20.60 5.20
N TYR A 232 5.42 -21.63 4.60
CA TYR A 232 4.80 -21.60 3.26
C TYR A 232 3.50 -20.77 3.21
N ALA A 233 2.97 -20.41 4.38
CA ALA A 233 1.82 -19.51 4.51
C ALA A 233 2.07 -18.55 5.67
N THR A 234 2.09 -17.26 5.38
CA THR A 234 2.19 -16.19 6.36
C THR A 234 0.95 -15.31 6.23
N ARG A 235 0.34 -14.97 7.35
CA ARG A 235 -0.88 -14.17 7.41
C ARG A 235 -0.65 -12.94 8.27
N ILE A 236 -1.08 -11.78 7.78
CA ILE A 236 -0.94 -10.48 8.41
C ILE A 236 -2.34 -9.85 8.47
N ARG A 237 -2.87 -9.63 9.67
CA ARG A 237 -4.16 -9.00 9.88
C ARG A 237 -4.01 -7.61 10.46
N TRP A 238 -4.79 -6.69 9.93
CA TRP A 238 -4.85 -5.32 10.39
C TRP A 238 -6.27 -4.77 10.25
N SER A 239 -6.55 -3.70 10.97
CA SER A 239 -7.85 -3.03 10.89
C SER A 239 -7.68 -1.52 11.01
N LEU A 240 -8.59 -0.81 10.40
CA LEU A 240 -8.73 0.63 10.48
C LEU A 240 -10.19 0.94 10.79
N ALA A 241 -10.46 1.55 11.93
CA ALA A 241 -11.81 1.83 12.39
C ALA A 241 -11.96 3.27 12.85
N LYS A 242 -13.07 3.88 12.49
CA LYS A 242 -13.46 5.22 12.95
C LYS A 242 -13.84 5.15 14.43
N ALA A 243 -13.28 6.02 15.25
CA ALA A 243 -13.59 6.07 16.68
C ALA A 243 -15.09 6.32 16.92
N HIS A 244 -15.63 5.74 18.00
CA HIS A 244 -17.08 5.79 18.27
C HIS A 244 -17.60 7.21 18.49
N ASP A 245 -16.82 8.04 19.16
CA ASP A 245 -17.18 9.43 19.52
C ASP A 245 -17.09 10.40 18.34
N THR A 246 -16.56 9.93 17.19
CA THR A 246 -16.46 10.77 16.00
C THR A 246 -17.84 10.92 15.36
N ALA A 247 -18.32 12.16 15.24
CA ALA A 247 -19.58 12.45 14.58
C ALA A 247 -19.61 11.90 13.15
N VAL A 248 -20.78 11.48 12.70
CA VAL A 248 -20.98 11.14 11.28
C VAL A 248 -20.79 12.42 10.48
N ALA A 249 -19.81 12.43 9.58
CA ALA A 249 -19.58 13.58 8.70
C ALA A 249 -20.80 13.73 7.77
N VAL A 250 -21.54 14.81 7.92
CA VAL A 250 -22.64 15.16 7.02
C VAL A 250 -22.03 15.85 5.81
N ARG A 251 -21.93 15.14 4.69
CA ARG A 251 -21.23 15.52 3.47
C ARG A 251 -21.63 16.87 2.90
N ASP A 252 -22.89 17.27 3.09
CA ASP A 252 -23.48 18.39 2.38
C ASP A 252 -23.49 19.69 3.17
N LEU A 253 -23.02 19.69 4.41
CA LEU A 253 -23.04 20.85 5.30
C LEU A 253 -21.67 21.42 5.66
N THR A 254 -20.59 20.76 5.30
CA THR A 254 -19.23 21.31 5.43
C THR A 254 -18.85 21.99 4.12
N THR A 255 -19.12 23.27 3.99
CA THR A 255 -18.44 24.14 3.03
C THR A 255 -16.97 24.24 3.47
N ASP A 256 -16.05 23.80 2.61
CA ASP A 256 -14.61 24.02 2.79
C ASP A 256 -14.30 25.50 2.49
N ASP A 257 -14.86 26.43 3.30
CA ASP A 257 -14.69 27.89 3.12
C ASP A 257 -13.34 28.42 3.61
N GLU A 258 -12.40 27.54 4.02
CA GLU A 258 -11.13 27.98 4.61
C GLU A 258 -9.90 27.91 3.69
N ASP A 259 -10.01 27.48 2.45
CA ASP A 259 -8.83 27.32 1.57
C ASP A 259 -8.68 28.40 0.48
N TYR A 260 -9.32 29.55 0.62
CA TYR A 260 -9.08 30.72 -0.25
C TYR A 260 -8.44 31.89 0.51
N ASP A 261 -7.27 31.69 1.08
CA ASP A 261 -6.35 32.79 1.32
C ASP A 261 -5.62 33.12 0.01
N PHE A 262 -6.22 34.04 -0.73
CA PHE A 262 -5.49 34.81 -1.72
C PHE A 262 -4.67 35.88 -0.96
N ASP A 263 -3.49 35.49 -0.54
CA ASP A 263 -2.49 36.47 -0.18
C ASP A 263 -1.94 37.12 -1.46
N SER A 264 -2.32 38.39 -1.58
CA SER A 264 -1.87 39.41 -2.51
C SER A 264 -0.36 39.68 -2.47
#